data_b8ec5ea1d22fb176b44c2cfc273bfe62
#
_entry.id   b8ec5ea1d22fb176b44c2cfc273bfe62
#
_cell.length_a   1.000
_cell.length_b   1.000
_cell.length_c   1.000
_cell.angle_alpha   90.00
_cell.angle_beta   90.00
_cell.angle_gamma   90.00
#
_symmetry.space_group_name_H-M   'P 1'
#
loop_
_entity.id
_entity.type
_entity.pdbx_description
1 polymer ?
#
loop_
_entity_poly.entity_id
_entity_poly.type
_entity_poly.pdbx_seq_one_letter_code
_entity_poly.pdbx_strand_id
1 'polypeptide(L)'
;GNLVLDNFDIFSEAGGANAKALASVSIGQINNRSGQKLRNFLLERMAPRASNRTSRYNLKIELKESKSNINIRKDESATRANLSITADFVLKGSDGVFTGTVLSTNSYNVLDSDFATLSAENDARNRALRSLAEEIRLRVGTALQNPTVFRKPDPPAPRRQ
;
A
#
# COMPACT_ATOMS: atom_id res chain seq x y z
N GLY A 1 8.36 -27.52 -28.43
CA GLY A 1 8.87 -27.49 -27.18
C GLY A 1 9.63 -26.29 -26.68
N ASN A 2 10.57 -25.74 -27.45
CA ASN A 2 11.42 -24.66 -26.91
C ASN A 2 10.70 -23.32 -26.73
N LEU A 3 9.65 -23.09 -27.52
CA LEU A 3 8.89 -21.84 -27.45
C LEU A 3 8.15 -21.65 -26.11
N VAL A 4 7.68 -22.74 -25.51
CA VAL A 4 6.99 -22.68 -24.24
C VAL A 4 7.99 -22.38 -23.10
N LEU A 5 9.17 -22.98 -23.18
CA LEU A 5 10.23 -22.75 -22.21
C LEU A 5 10.76 -21.31 -22.29
N ASP A 6 10.89 -20.76 -23.49
CA ASP A 6 11.35 -19.39 -23.68
C ASP A 6 10.37 -18.37 -23.08
N ASN A 7 9.06 -18.59 -23.27
CA ASN A 7 8.04 -17.74 -22.68
C ASN A 7 8.06 -17.82 -21.14
N PHE A 8 8.27 -19.00 -20.60
CA PHE A 8 8.36 -19.20 -19.16
C PHE A 8 9.59 -18.50 -18.59
N ASP A 9 10.72 -18.57 -19.29
CA ASP A 9 11.95 -17.90 -18.86
C ASP A 9 11.80 -16.37 -18.89
N ILE A 10 11.12 -15.82 -19.89
CA ILE A 10 10.85 -14.38 -19.99
C ILE A 10 9.99 -13.92 -18.80
N PHE A 11 8.95 -14.64 -18.44
CA PHE A 11 8.14 -14.32 -17.26
C PHE A 11 8.93 -14.45 -15.97
N SER A 12 9.76 -15.46 -15.88
CA SER A 12 10.62 -15.67 -14.72
C SER A 12 11.64 -14.54 -14.53
N GLU A 13 12.27 -14.13 -15.62
CA GLU A 13 13.23 -13.01 -15.60
C GLU A 13 12.57 -11.70 -15.28
N ALA A 14 11.40 -11.42 -15.87
CA ALA A 14 10.63 -10.21 -15.57
C ALA A 14 10.20 -10.19 -14.11
N GLY A 15 9.71 -11.31 -13.59
CA GLY A 15 9.34 -11.44 -12.18
C GLY A 15 10.55 -11.29 -11.26
N GLY A 16 11.69 -11.86 -11.64
CA GLY A 16 12.93 -11.74 -10.87
C GLY A 16 13.47 -10.32 -10.85
N ALA A 17 13.43 -9.63 -11.99
CA ALA A 17 13.87 -8.24 -12.08
C ALA A 17 12.97 -7.32 -11.25
N ASN A 18 11.65 -7.53 -11.30
CA ASN A 18 10.70 -6.75 -10.51
C ASN A 18 10.89 -7.03 -9.02
N ALA A 19 11.12 -8.27 -8.64
CA ALA A 19 11.37 -8.64 -7.24
C ALA A 19 12.65 -7.96 -6.71
N LYS A 20 13.70 -7.91 -7.51
CA LYS A 20 14.94 -7.21 -7.14
C LYS A 20 14.72 -5.71 -7.00
N ALA A 21 13.96 -5.12 -7.92
CA ALA A 21 13.63 -3.70 -7.87
C ALA A 21 12.81 -3.38 -6.62
N LEU A 22 11.81 -4.19 -6.32
CA LEU A 22 11.00 -4.02 -5.10
C LEU A 22 11.84 -4.17 -3.84
N ALA A 23 12.79 -5.09 -3.84
CA ALA A 23 13.68 -5.30 -2.70
C ALA A 23 14.65 -4.13 -2.48
N SER A 24 14.84 -3.27 -3.48
CA SER A 24 15.67 -2.08 -3.37
C SER A 24 14.92 -0.87 -2.78
N VAL A 25 13.63 -1.04 -2.44
CA VAL A 25 12.81 0.01 -1.84
C VAL A 25 12.90 -0.11 -0.33
N SER A 26 13.33 0.96 0.34
CA SER A 26 13.23 1.05 1.79
C SER A 26 11.90 1.68 2.15
N ILE A 27 11.25 1.14 3.17
CA ILE A 27 9.96 1.61 3.63
C ILE A 27 10.19 2.33 4.96
N GLY A 28 9.87 3.63 4.97
CA GLY A 28 9.98 4.43 6.18
C GLY A 28 8.98 3.99 7.22
N GLN A 29 9.23 4.38 8.47
CA GLN A 29 8.29 4.09 9.54
C GLN A 29 6.99 4.87 9.30
N ILE A 30 5.87 4.21 9.56
CA ILE A 30 4.55 4.80 9.41
C ILE A 30 3.96 4.94 10.82
N ASN A 31 3.46 6.14 11.12
CA ASN A 31 2.93 6.42 12.45
C ASN A 31 1.72 5.54 12.77
N ASN A 32 1.55 5.27 14.05
CA ASN A 32 0.48 4.51 14.68
C ASN A 32 0.51 3.00 14.38
N ARG A 33 -0.41 2.29 15.00
CA ARG A 33 -0.47 0.83 14.95
C ARG A 33 -0.83 0.31 13.55
N SER A 34 -1.79 0.97 12.91
CA SER A 34 -2.19 0.62 11.54
C SER A 34 -1.03 0.81 10.57
N GLY A 35 -0.26 1.88 10.75
CA GLY A 35 0.93 2.14 9.96
C GLY A 35 1.98 1.06 10.10
N GLN A 36 2.21 0.59 11.32
CA GLN A 36 3.15 -0.50 11.57
C GLN A 36 2.69 -1.80 10.91
N LYS A 37 1.41 -2.10 10.97
CA LYS A 37 0.84 -3.27 10.32
C LYS A 37 0.97 -3.20 8.80
N LEU A 38 0.67 -2.04 8.23
CA LEU A 38 0.82 -1.83 6.79
C LEU A 38 2.28 -2.01 6.37
N ARG A 39 3.20 -1.43 7.13
CA ARG A 39 4.63 -1.58 6.85
C ARG A 39 5.05 -3.05 6.86
N ASN A 40 4.59 -3.80 7.84
CA ASN A 40 4.90 -5.24 7.93
C ASN A 40 4.34 -6.01 6.74
N PHE A 41 3.11 -5.72 6.32
CA PHE A 41 2.52 -6.35 5.14
C PHE A 41 3.31 -6.01 3.86
N LEU A 42 3.77 -4.77 3.75
CA LEU A 42 4.58 -4.34 2.61
C LEU A 42 5.95 -5.02 2.62
N LEU A 43 6.58 -5.11 3.78
CA LEU A 43 7.88 -5.79 3.90
C LEU A 43 7.77 -7.26 3.49
N GLU A 44 6.71 -7.93 3.90
CA GLU A 44 6.49 -9.32 3.52
C GLU A 44 6.34 -9.49 2.01
N ARG A 45 5.71 -8.51 1.34
CA ARG A 45 5.43 -8.58 -0.10
C ARG A 45 6.56 -8.07 -0.97
N MET A 46 7.34 -7.09 -0.47
CA MET A 46 8.36 -6.41 -1.26
C MET A 46 9.76 -6.90 -0.95
N ALA A 47 10.03 -7.26 0.29
CA ALA A 47 11.36 -7.72 0.72
C ALA A 47 11.20 -8.81 1.77
N PRO A 48 10.72 -10.02 1.38
CA PRO A 48 10.48 -11.10 2.33
C PRO A 48 11.74 -11.60 3.02
N ARG A 49 12.90 -11.29 2.47
CA ARG A 49 14.19 -11.62 3.09
C ARG A 49 14.94 -10.33 3.34
N ALA A 50 15.30 -10.10 4.60
CA ALA A 50 16.14 -8.97 4.95
C ALA A 50 17.42 -9.02 4.14
N SER A 51 17.61 -8.08 3.25
CA SER A 51 18.83 -7.99 2.47
C SER A 51 19.59 -6.74 2.89
N ASN A 52 20.90 -6.87 3.05
CA ASN A 52 21.80 -5.76 3.34
C ASN A 52 22.06 -4.91 2.09
N ARG A 53 21.13 -4.90 1.17
CA ARG A 53 21.30 -4.17 -0.09
C ARG A 53 21.07 -2.68 0.14
N THR A 54 21.86 -1.88 -0.55
CA THR A 54 21.68 -0.44 -0.55
C THR A 54 20.31 -0.09 -1.14
N SER A 55 19.55 0.69 -0.41
CA SER A 55 18.23 1.13 -0.88
C SER A 55 18.37 2.18 -1.96
N ARG A 56 17.77 1.93 -3.12
CA ARG A 56 17.77 2.88 -4.24
C ARG A 56 16.57 3.81 -4.19
N TYR A 57 15.51 3.38 -3.52
CA TYR A 57 14.24 4.10 -3.45
C TYR A 57 13.79 4.17 -2.01
N ASN A 58 13.08 5.22 -1.67
CA ASN A 58 12.49 5.40 -0.35
C ASN A 58 11.00 5.60 -0.50
N LEU A 59 10.22 4.76 0.18
CA LEU A 59 8.76 4.83 0.17
C LEU A 59 8.27 5.41 1.48
N LYS A 60 7.55 6.52 1.40
CA LYS A 60 6.88 7.15 2.54
C LYS A 60 5.39 7.03 2.36
N ILE A 61 4.70 6.69 3.43
CA ILE A 61 3.26 6.48 3.40
C ILE A 61 2.62 7.21 4.57
N GLU A 62 1.50 7.87 4.29
CA GLU A 62 0.65 8.50 5.29
C GLU A 62 -0.74 7.89 5.20
N LEU A 63 -1.28 7.48 6.34
CA LEU A 63 -2.60 6.84 6.42
C LEU A 63 -3.62 7.79 7.03
N LYS A 64 -4.83 7.75 6.47
CA LYS A 64 -6.00 8.42 7.01
C LYS A 64 -7.14 7.42 7.11
N GLU A 65 -7.76 7.36 8.26
CA GLU A 65 -8.86 6.43 8.51
C GLU A 65 -10.14 7.21 8.77
N SER A 66 -11.22 6.75 8.19
CA SER A 66 -12.55 7.30 8.47
C SER A 66 -13.56 6.17 8.64
N LYS A 67 -14.54 6.41 9.48
CA LYS A 67 -15.64 5.47 9.74
C LYS A 67 -16.95 6.17 9.50
N SER A 68 -17.89 5.46 8.89
CA SER A 68 -19.23 5.96 8.69
C SER A 68 -20.24 4.86 8.99
N ASN A 69 -21.32 5.21 9.67
CA ASN A 69 -22.39 4.28 9.96
C ASN A 69 -23.44 4.33 8.84
N ILE A 70 -23.85 3.14 8.40
CA ILE A 70 -24.90 3.01 7.41
C ILE A 70 -26.09 2.36 8.08
N ASN A 71 -27.18 3.12 8.21
CA ASN A 71 -28.44 2.59 8.71
C ASN A 71 -29.20 1.99 7.53
N ILE A 72 -29.32 0.67 7.50
CA ILE A 72 -29.93 -0.01 6.37
C ILE A 72 -31.46 0.05 6.48
N ARG A 73 -32.01 -0.07 7.70
CA ARG A 73 -33.45 0.04 7.97
C ARG A 73 -33.69 0.58 9.38
N LYS A 74 -34.80 1.32 9.54
CA LYS A 74 -35.15 1.93 10.83
C LYS A 74 -35.55 0.91 11.91
N ASP A 75 -35.99 -0.27 11.49
CA ASP A 75 -36.51 -1.32 12.37
C ASP A 75 -35.56 -2.50 12.56
N GLU A 76 -34.38 -2.48 11.94
CA GLU A 76 -33.40 -3.53 12.13
C GLU A 76 -32.41 -3.18 13.25
N SER A 77 -32.17 -4.15 14.11
CA SER A 77 -31.20 -4.03 15.20
C SER A 77 -29.76 -4.05 14.71
N ALA A 78 -29.51 -4.40 13.46
CA ALA A 78 -28.18 -4.47 12.90
C ALA A 78 -27.85 -3.22 12.11
N THR A 79 -26.83 -2.50 12.57
CA THR A 79 -26.27 -1.35 11.87
C THR A 79 -24.97 -1.79 11.18
N ARG A 80 -24.78 -1.37 9.95
CA ARG A 80 -23.51 -1.57 9.26
C ARG A 80 -22.67 -0.31 9.35
N ALA A 81 -21.37 -0.50 9.43
CA ALA A 81 -20.42 0.58 9.37
C ALA A 81 -19.42 0.31 8.26
N ASN A 82 -18.91 1.38 7.66
CA ASN A 82 -17.81 1.32 6.72
C ASN A 82 -16.56 1.89 7.34
N LEU A 83 -15.46 1.15 7.18
CA LEU A 83 -14.13 1.61 7.54
C LEU A 83 -13.37 1.88 6.25
N SER A 84 -12.95 3.12 6.06
CA SER A 84 -12.17 3.53 4.89
C SER A 84 -10.78 3.95 5.34
N ILE A 85 -9.76 3.41 4.69
CA ILE A 85 -8.37 3.81 4.92
C ILE A 85 -7.80 4.30 3.61
N THR A 86 -7.29 5.52 3.62
CA THR A 86 -6.61 6.13 2.49
C THR A 86 -5.12 6.14 2.77
N ALA A 87 -4.33 5.67 1.82
CA ALA A 87 -2.87 5.71 1.91
C ALA A 87 -2.33 6.62 0.83
N ASP A 88 -1.70 7.71 1.24
CA ASP A 88 -0.95 8.59 0.36
C ASP A 88 0.50 8.16 0.40
N PHE A 89 1.10 7.85 -0.74
CA PHE A 89 2.47 7.38 -0.77
C PHE A 89 3.33 8.20 -1.71
N VAL A 90 4.61 8.31 -1.36
CA VAL A 90 5.64 8.99 -2.12
C VAL A 90 6.82 8.06 -2.26
N LEU A 91 7.18 7.73 -3.48
CA LEU A 91 8.36 6.92 -3.80
C LEU A 91 9.43 7.85 -4.35
N LYS A 92 10.54 7.99 -3.63
CA LYS A 92 11.67 8.83 -4.03
C LYS A 92 12.83 7.97 -4.50
N GLY A 93 13.43 8.36 -5.61
CA GLY A 93 14.64 7.75 -6.14
C GLY A 93 15.47 8.78 -6.87
N SER A 94 16.57 8.34 -7.46
CA SER A 94 17.46 9.23 -8.23
C SER A 94 16.75 9.81 -9.46
N ASP A 95 15.75 9.10 -9.98
CA ASP A 95 15.00 9.52 -11.16
C ASP A 95 13.90 10.54 -10.86
N GLY A 96 13.65 10.80 -9.59
CA GLY A 96 12.61 11.74 -9.16
C GLY A 96 11.67 11.12 -8.17
N VAL A 97 10.43 11.58 -8.20
CA VAL A 97 9.38 11.21 -7.26
C VAL A 97 8.21 10.61 -8.00
N PHE A 98 7.64 9.56 -7.46
CA PHE A 98 6.36 9.01 -7.90
C PHE A 98 5.41 9.03 -6.72
N THR A 99 4.24 9.61 -6.91
CA THR A 99 3.24 9.72 -5.84
C THR A 99 1.95 9.02 -6.24
N GLY A 100 1.21 8.57 -5.25
CA GLY A 100 -0.09 7.97 -5.49
C GLY A 100 -0.93 7.96 -4.24
N THR A 101 -2.21 7.70 -4.44
CA THR A 101 -3.18 7.57 -3.38
C THR A 101 -3.99 6.31 -3.63
N VAL A 102 -4.13 5.48 -2.61
CA VAL A 102 -4.94 4.27 -2.68
C VAL A 102 -5.95 4.29 -1.55
N LEU A 103 -7.13 3.76 -1.81
CA LEU A 103 -8.24 3.74 -0.87
C LEU A 103 -8.76 2.31 -0.76
N SER A 104 -9.03 1.88 0.46
CA SER A 104 -9.72 0.62 0.71
C SER A 104 -10.87 0.87 1.68
N THR A 105 -12.05 0.38 1.33
CA THR A 105 -13.24 0.48 2.16
C THR A 105 -13.75 -0.91 2.47
N ASN A 106 -13.98 -1.19 3.74
CA ASN A 106 -14.49 -2.47 4.21
C ASN A 106 -15.63 -2.23 5.19
N SER A 107 -16.71 -2.96 4.99
CA SER A 107 -17.86 -2.87 5.88
C SER A 107 -17.76 -3.91 6.99
N TYR A 108 -18.39 -3.61 8.12
CA TYR A 108 -18.51 -4.54 9.23
C TYR A 108 -19.83 -4.29 9.95
N ASN A 109 -20.29 -5.30 10.67
CA ASN A 109 -21.53 -5.22 11.43
C ASN A 109 -21.28 -4.59 12.80
N VAL A 110 -22.12 -3.65 13.17
CA VAL A 110 -22.16 -3.12 14.53
C VAL A 110 -23.07 -4.03 15.35
N LEU A 111 -22.50 -4.69 16.33
CA LEU A 111 -23.19 -5.70 17.12
C LEU A 111 -23.56 -5.13 18.50
N ASP A 112 -24.41 -5.85 19.24
CA ASP A 112 -24.86 -5.40 20.55
C ASP A 112 -23.71 -5.37 21.58
N SER A 113 -22.75 -6.24 21.42
CA SER A 113 -21.57 -6.28 22.28
C SER A 113 -20.50 -5.34 21.74
N ASP A 114 -19.98 -4.45 22.60
CA ASP A 114 -18.88 -3.56 22.24
C ASP A 114 -17.62 -4.35 21.87
N PHE A 115 -17.38 -5.46 22.56
CA PHE A 115 -16.23 -6.31 22.26
C PHE A 115 -16.35 -6.93 20.85
N ALA A 116 -17.54 -7.44 20.52
CA ALA A 116 -17.77 -8.06 19.22
C ALA A 116 -17.68 -7.01 18.09
N THR A 117 -18.18 -5.79 18.32
CA THR A 117 -18.07 -4.69 17.36
C THR A 117 -16.62 -4.29 17.15
N LEU A 118 -15.86 -4.18 18.23
CA LEU A 118 -14.42 -3.86 18.15
C LEU A 118 -13.66 -4.93 17.37
N SER A 119 -13.99 -6.19 17.60
CA SER A 119 -13.38 -7.32 16.90
C SER A 119 -13.68 -7.27 15.40
N ALA A 120 -14.94 -6.98 15.04
CA ALA A 120 -15.36 -6.84 13.65
C ALA A 120 -14.68 -5.64 12.97
N GLU A 121 -14.56 -4.53 13.68
CA GLU A 121 -13.87 -3.34 13.21
C GLU A 121 -12.39 -3.62 12.94
N ASN A 122 -11.73 -4.28 13.89
CA ASN A 122 -10.31 -4.64 13.73
C ASN A 122 -10.09 -5.59 12.56
N ASP A 123 -11.00 -6.51 12.34
CA ASP A 123 -10.95 -7.43 11.20
C ASP A 123 -11.09 -6.66 9.88
N ALA A 124 -12.04 -5.73 9.81
CA ALA A 124 -12.22 -4.87 8.64
C ALA A 124 -10.96 -4.02 8.38
N ARG A 125 -10.36 -3.50 9.44
CA ARG A 125 -9.12 -2.70 9.35
C ARG A 125 -7.98 -3.55 8.80
N ASN A 126 -7.82 -4.77 9.29
CA ASN A 126 -6.76 -5.66 8.81
C ASN A 126 -6.94 -6.02 7.33
N ARG A 127 -8.18 -6.26 6.91
CA ARG A 127 -8.47 -6.52 5.50
C ARG A 127 -8.14 -5.30 4.63
N ALA A 128 -8.50 -4.10 5.10
CA ALA A 128 -8.17 -2.86 4.41
C ALA A 128 -6.66 -2.69 4.25
N LEU A 129 -5.91 -2.92 5.33
CA LEU A 129 -4.45 -2.76 5.31
C LEU A 129 -3.78 -3.75 4.37
N ARG A 130 -4.26 -4.98 4.32
CA ARG A 130 -3.74 -5.99 3.38
C ARG A 130 -4.02 -5.60 1.93
N SER A 131 -5.22 -5.11 1.68
CA SER A 131 -5.61 -4.64 0.35
C SER A 131 -4.76 -3.45 -0.09
N LEU A 132 -4.53 -2.49 0.81
CA LEU A 132 -3.66 -1.34 0.54
C LEU A 132 -2.22 -1.76 0.25
N ALA A 133 -1.70 -2.70 1.05
CA ALA A 133 -0.34 -3.19 0.84
C ALA A 133 -0.18 -3.81 -0.55
N GLU A 134 -1.14 -4.62 -0.96
CA GLU A 134 -1.10 -5.25 -2.28
C GLU A 134 -1.17 -4.22 -3.40
N GLU A 135 -2.06 -3.24 -3.28
CA GLU A 135 -2.20 -2.22 -4.31
C GLU A 135 -0.99 -1.30 -4.39
N ILE A 136 -0.43 -0.91 -3.24
CA ILE A 136 0.81 -0.12 -3.22
C ILE A 136 1.94 -0.90 -3.87
N ARG A 137 2.08 -2.18 -3.54
CA ARG A 137 3.10 -3.03 -4.15
C ARG A 137 2.97 -3.05 -5.68
N LEU A 138 1.75 -3.23 -6.18
CA LEU A 138 1.50 -3.26 -7.62
C LEU A 138 1.85 -1.92 -8.28
N ARG A 139 1.45 -0.81 -7.68
CA ARG A 139 1.72 0.52 -8.24
C ARG A 139 3.20 0.85 -8.19
N VAL A 140 3.87 0.55 -7.08
CA VAL A 140 5.31 0.76 -6.96
C VAL A 140 6.06 -0.12 -7.95
N GLY A 141 5.68 -1.39 -8.06
CA GLY A 141 6.28 -2.31 -9.02
C GLY A 141 6.14 -1.83 -10.45
N THR A 142 4.97 -1.33 -10.82
CA THR A 142 4.73 -0.78 -12.15
C THR A 142 5.58 0.47 -12.40
N ALA A 143 5.68 1.34 -11.41
CA ALA A 143 6.50 2.56 -11.52
C ALA A 143 7.98 2.22 -11.70
N LEU A 144 8.48 1.21 -11.01
CA LEU A 144 9.88 0.79 -11.12
C LEU A 144 10.18 0.17 -12.48
N GLN A 145 9.19 -0.45 -13.13
CA GLN A 145 9.34 -0.99 -14.48
C GLN A 145 9.22 0.09 -15.55
N ASN A 146 8.59 1.20 -15.23
CA ASN A 146 8.38 2.31 -16.17
C ASN A 146 8.83 3.63 -15.53
N PRO A 147 10.14 3.91 -15.53
CA PRO A 147 10.67 5.10 -14.85
C PRO A 147 10.15 6.43 -15.40
N THR A 148 9.48 6.45 -16.54
CA THR A 148 8.93 7.67 -17.12
C THR A 148 7.81 8.29 -16.26
N VAL A 149 7.22 7.52 -15.32
CA VAL A 149 6.20 8.04 -14.41
C VAL A 149 6.77 8.85 -13.26
N PHE A 150 8.10 8.75 -13.03
CA PHE A 150 8.77 9.58 -12.05
C PHE A 150 8.88 11.01 -12.54
N ARG A 151 8.55 11.93 -11.66
CA ARG A 151 8.65 13.37 -11.96
C ARG A 151 9.76 13.98 -11.14
N LYS A 152 10.53 14.87 -11.76
CA LYS A 152 11.51 15.64 -11.02
C LYS A 152 10.77 16.60 -10.12
N PRO A 153 11.23 16.78 -8.86
CA PRO A 153 10.62 17.79 -8.00
C PRO A 153 10.72 19.16 -8.66
N ASP A 154 9.67 19.97 -8.51
CA ASP A 154 9.68 21.31 -9.04
C ASP A 154 10.83 22.10 -8.41
N PRO A 155 11.57 22.91 -9.19
CA PRO A 155 12.60 23.75 -8.61
C PRO A 155 11.97 24.72 -7.60
N PRO A 156 12.68 25.04 -6.51
CA PRO A 156 12.14 25.97 -5.54
C PRO A 156 11.81 27.30 -6.22
N ALA A 157 10.66 27.87 -5.85
CA ALA A 157 10.25 29.15 -6.43
C ALA A 157 11.35 30.18 -6.22
N PRO A 158 11.67 31.00 -7.25
CA PRO A 158 12.69 32.03 -7.10
C PRO A 158 12.30 32.98 -5.97
N ARG A 159 13.27 33.24 -5.09
CA ARG A 159 13.03 34.21 -4.01
C ARG A 159 12.71 35.56 -4.61
N ARG A 160 11.58 36.12 -4.19
CA ARG A 160 11.30 37.53 -4.53
C ARG A 160 12.33 38.41 -3.85
N GLN A 161 13.05 39.15 -4.65
CA GLN A 161 13.94 40.18 -4.14
C GLN A 161 13.13 41.40 -3.74
#